data_be323c9e2dae99a2db7b11a6f7075d1a
#
_entry.id   be323c9e2dae99a2db7b11a6f7075d1a
#
_cell.length_a   1.000
_cell.length_b   1.000
_cell.length_c   1.000
_cell.angle_alpha   90.00
_cell.angle_beta   90.00
_cell.angle_gamma   90.00
#
_symmetry.space_group_name_H-M   'P 1'
#
loop_
_entity.id
_entity.type
_entity.pdbx_description
1 polymer ?
#
loop_
_entity_poly.entity_id
_entity_poly.type
_entity_poly.pdbx_seq_one_letter_code
_entity_poly.pdbx_strand_id
1 'polypeptide(L)'
;KATSRLISVIIPAYKAEKTIEKSLLRVKEVLDQVRYAYEIICVIDGRDDKSFKKAKRVAVKFPKKIQVTGYKKNMGKGHAVRFGMAKAKGDIVAFLDVGLDIDPNGLSMLLEHFEWYNADIVVGSKRHPASKVHYPWQRKILSIGYQILVLILFGLKVRDTQVGMKFFRREVLEKTLPRLLVKAFAFDVEM
;
A
#
# COMPACT_ATOMS: atom_id res chain seq x y z
N LYS A 1 -29.72 -2.51 -1.32
CA LYS A 1 -29.03 -1.36 -0.69
C LYS A 1 -27.54 -1.63 -0.86
N ALA A 2 -26.86 -0.89 -1.73
CA ALA A 2 -25.42 -0.91 -1.79
C ALA A 2 -24.90 -0.43 -0.42
N THR A 3 -24.37 -1.33 0.38
CA THR A 3 -23.63 -0.96 1.59
C THR A 3 -22.45 -0.12 1.13
N SER A 4 -22.39 1.13 1.55
CA SER A 4 -21.28 2.04 1.24
C SER A 4 -20.03 1.51 1.94
N ARG A 5 -19.28 0.61 1.27
CA ARG A 5 -18.01 0.11 1.79
C ARG A 5 -17.03 1.25 1.88
N LEU A 6 -16.26 1.28 2.94
CA LEU A 6 -15.17 2.22 3.16
C LEU A 6 -13.84 1.55 2.76
N ILE A 7 -13.02 2.29 2.03
CA ILE A 7 -11.66 1.87 1.67
C ILE A 7 -10.66 2.67 2.50
N SER A 8 -9.75 1.99 3.19
CA SER A 8 -8.60 2.62 3.83
C SER A 8 -7.35 2.40 3.00
N VAL A 9 -6.69 3.46 2.54
CA VAL A 9 -5.43 3.39 1.81
C VAL A 9 -4.29 3.84 2.70
N ILE A 10 -3.38 2.92 3.00
CA ILE A 10 -2.20 3.15 3.83
C ILE A 10 -1.03 3.57 2.94
N ILE A 11 -0.42 4.70 3.24
CA ILE A 11 0.75 5.22 2.54
C ILE A 11 1.91 5.36 3.54
N PRO A 12 2.79 4.34 3.62
CA PRO A 12 4.02 4.45 4.42
C PRO A 12 4.99 5.40 3.73
N ALA A 13 5.63 6.28 4.49
CA ALA A 13 6.56 7.25 3.94
C ALA A 13 7.77 7.45 4.86
N TYR A 14 8.97 7.34 4.29
CA TYR A 14 10.25 7.63 4.94
C TYR A 14 11.09 8.50 4.01
N LYS A 15 11.63 9.62 4.53
CA LYS A 15 12.44 10.59 3.76
C LYS A 15 11.81 10.96 2.41
N ALA A 16 10.50 11.21 2.42
CA ALA A 16 9.70 11.46 1.24
C ALA A 16 9.35 12.94 1.03
N GLU A 17 10.10 13.86 1.60
CA GLU A 17 9.77 15.29 1.57
C GLU A 17 9.62 15.88 0.17
N LYS A 18 10.28 15.28 -0.84
CA LYS A 18 10.19 15.75 -2.24
C LYS A 18 8.92 15.27 -2.97
N THR A 19 8.35 14.16 -2.54
CA THR A 19 7.27 13.46 -3.27
C THR A 19 5.95 13.39 -2.53
N ILE A 20 5.96 13.44 -1.19
CA ILE A 20 4.79 13.12 -0.36
C ILE A 20 3.54 13.95 -0.68
N GLU A 21 3.68 15.27 -0.91
CA GLU A 21 2.54 16.14 -1.20
C GLU A 21 1.90 15.74 -2.53
N LYS A 22 2.72 15.55 -3.58
CA LYS A 22 2.26 15.13 -4.91
C LYS A 22 1.61 13.74 -4.86
N SER A 23 2.22 12.81 -4.12
CA SER A 23 1.70 11.44 -3.97
C SER A 23 0.34 11.44 -3.29
N LEU A 24 0.18 12.15 -2.17
CA LEU A 24 -1.10 12.22 -1.46
C LEU A 24 -2.22 12.84 -2.32
N LEU A 25 -1.91 13.92 -3.04
CA LEU A 25 -2.88 14.57 -3.93
C LEU A 25 -3.26 13.65 -5.09
N ARG A 26 -2.30 12.98 -5.70
CA ARG A 26 -2.57 12.08 -6.83
C ARG A 26 -3.40 10.86 -6.41
N VAL A 27 -3.08 10.25 -5.28
CA VAL A 27 -3.89 9.14 -4.73
C VAL A 27 -5.31 9.61 -4.41
N LYS A 28 -5.44 10.80 -3.83
CA LYS A 28 -6.76 11.39 -3.57
C LYS A 28 -7.55 11.62 -4.85
N GLU A 29 -6.95 12.17 -5.90
CA GLU A 29 -7.61 12.37 -7.21
C GLU A 29 -8.17 11.05 -7.76
N VAL A 30 -7.40 9.98 -7.72
CA VAL A 30 -7.85 8.66 -8.18
C VAL A 30 -8.99 8.13 -7.32
N LEU A 31 -8.88 8.26 -5.99
CA LEU A 31 -9.90 7.80 -5.07
C LEU A 31 -11.19 8.64 -5.11
N ASP A 32 -11.12 9.91 -5.52
CA ASP A 32 -12.32 10.73 -5.75
C ASP A 32 -13.18 10.24 -6.92
N GLN A 33 -12.60 9.44 -7.82
CA GLN A 33 -13.28 8.88 -8.99
C GLN A 33 -13.89 7.49 -8.73
N VAL A 34 -13.54 6.84 -7.61
CA VAL A 34 -14.13 5.55 -7.27
C VAL A 34 -15.49 5.71 -6.60
N ARG A 35 -16.35 4.70 -6.73
CA ARG A 35 -17.72 4.71 -6.18
C ARG A 35 -17.81 4.51 -4.67
N TYR A 36 -16.69 4.29 -3.99
CA TYR A 36 -16.62 3.97 -2.57
C TYR A 36 -16.22 5.19 -1.74
N ALA A 37 -16.70 5.25 -0.49
CA ALA A 37 -16.11 6.12 0.51
C ALA A 37 -14.67 5.68 0.79
N TYR A 38 -13.77 6.63 1.09
CA TYR A 38 -12.38 6.31 1.37
C TYR A 38 -11.76 7.19 2.45
N GLU A 39 -10.72 6.68 3.06
CA GLU A 39 -9.75 7.40 3.87
C GLU A 39 -8.32 7.07 3.43
N ILE A 40 -7.42 8.03 3.54
CA ILE A 40 -5.98 7.88 3.30
C ILE A 40 -5.28 8.05 4.64
N ILE A 41 -4.50 7.05 5.05
CA ILE A 41 -3.69 7.07 6.28
C ILE A 41 -2.22 7.12 5.88
N CYS A 42 -1.64 8.32 5.90
CA CYS A 42 -0.22 8.51 5.66
C CYS A 42 0.56 8.28 6.96
N VAL A 43 1.46 7.28 6.94
CA VAL A 43 2.29 6.93 8.08
C VAL A 43 3.73 7.36 7.84
N ILE A 44 4.20 8.33 8.59
CA ILE A 44 5.58 8.81 8.50
C ILE A 44 6.47 7.99 9.43
N ASP A 45 7.36 7.19 8.83
CA ASP A 45 8.29 6.29 9.49
C ASP A 45 9.60 7.00 9.85
N GLY A 46 9.58 7.69 10.98
CA GLY A 46 10.66 8.58 11.41
C GLY A 46 10.39 10.06 11.05
N ARG A 47 11.09 10.97 11.73
CA ARG A 47 10.95 12.43 11.51
C ARG A 47 12.30 13.07 11.16
N ASP A 48 13.03 12.43 10.25
CA ASP A 48 14.39 12.83 9.89
C ASP A 48 14.42 13.97 8.84
N ASP A 49 13.24 14.25 8.23
CA ASP A 49 13.08 15.29 7.20
C ASP A 49 11.74 16.04 7.35
N LYS A 50 11.38 16.83 6.33
CA LYS A 50 10.14 17.62 6.32
C LYS A 50 8.90 16.83 5.88
N SER A 51 8.98 15.51 5.66
CA SER A 51 7.84 14.68 5.20
C SER A 51 6.60 14.85 6.04
N PHE A 52 6.74 14.77 7.38
CA PHE A 52 5.59 14.93 8.28
C PHE A 52 4.91 16.31 8.15
N LYS A 53 5.71 17.37 8.11
CA LYS A 53 5.18 18.76 7.97
C LYS A 53 4.45 18.94 6.65
N LYS A 54 5.03 18.42 5.56
CA LYS A 54 4.45 18.50 4.21
C LYS A 54 3.17 17.66 4.09
N ALA A 55 3.18 16.43 4.57
CA ALA A 55 1.98 15.59 4.59
C ALA A 55 0.83 16.26 5.40
N LYS A 56 1.14 16.84 6.57
CA LYS A 56 0.16 17.57 7.38
C LYS A 56 -0.46 18.76 6.66
N ARG A 57 0.30 19.49 5.82
CA ARG A 57 -0.28 20.59 5.02
C ARG A 57 -1.37 20.10 4.07
N VAL A 58 -1.19 18.92 3.47
CA VAL A 58 -2.21 18.31 2.61
C VAL A 58 -3.40 17.85 3.44
N ALA A 59 -3.16 17.17 4.58
CA ALA A 59 -4.23 16.67 5.45
C ALA A 59 -5.15 17.78 5.99
N VAL A 60 -4.60 18.95 6.33
CA VAL A 60 -5.40 20.11 6.80
C VAL A 60 -6.38 20.58 5.73
N LYS A 61 -6.05 20.46 4.44
CA LYS A 61 -6.95 20.79 3.33
C LYS A 61 -8.08 19.76 3.16
N PHE A 62 -7.86 18.51 3.58
CA PHE A 62 -8.79 17.39 3.40
C PHE A 62 -8.97 16.57 4.69
N PRO A 63 -9.41 17.17 5.80
CA PRO A 63 -9.36 16.54 7.13
C PRO A 63 -10.25 15.33 7.28
N LYS A 64 -11.32 15.21 6.45
CA LYS A 64 -12.21 14.04 6.43
C LYS A 64 -11.68 12.87 5.59
N LYS A 65 -10.68 13.12 4.73
CA LYS A 65 -10.18 12.15 3.75
C LYS A 65 -8.74 11.72 4.00
N ILE A 66 -7.91 12.59 4.58
CA ILE A 66 -6.47 12.34 4.77
C ILE A 66 -6.08 12.51 6.23
N GLN A 67 -5.62 11.43 6.83
CA GLN A 67 -5.02 11.40 8.15
C GLN A 67 -3.50 11.23 8.03
N VAL A 68 -2.74 12.00 8.80
CA VAL A 68 -1.28 11.85 8.90
C VAL A 68 -0.91 11.46 10.32
N THR A 69 -0.22 10.36 10.44
CA THR A 69 0.29 9.81 11.70
C THR A 69 1.74 9.36 11.52
N GLY A 70 2.36 8.85 12.57
CA GLY A 70 3.73 8.35 12.53
C GLY A 70 4.42 8.50 13.88
N TYR A 71 5.69 8.20 13.91
CA TYR A 71 6.52 8.17 15.13
C TYR A 71 7.91 8.79 14.84
N LYS A 72 8.69 9.03 15.89
CA LYS A 72 9.96 9.79 15.77
C LYS A 72 11.08 8.97 15.13
N LYS A 73 11.20 7.67 15.48
CA LYS A 73 12.31 6.79 15.07
C LYS A 73 11.88 5.92 13.89
N ASN A 74 12.73 5.78 12.87
CA ASN A 74 12.49 4.83 11.78
C ASN A 74 12.40 3.39 12.32
N MET A 75 11.31 2.70 12.02
CA MET A 75 11.01 1.33 12.44
C MET A 75 10.93 0.35 11.26
N GLY A 76 11.02 0.86 10.04
CA GLY A 76 10.95 0.10 8.80
C GLY A 76 9.56 0.05 8.16
N LYS A 77 9.54 -0.17 6.83
CA LYS A 77 8.33 -0.16 6.00
C LYS A 77 7.23 -1.07 6.54
N GLY A 78 7.55 -2.32 6.89
CA GLY A 78 6.57 -3.28 7.41
C GLY A 78 5.91 -2.81 8.69
N HIS A 79 6.68 -2.19 9.60
CA HIS A 79 6.11 -1.59 10.80
C HIS A 79 5.16 -0.44 10.46
N ALA A 80 5.55 0.46 9.55
CA ALA A 80 4.72 1.59 9.14
C ALA A 80 3.40 1.14 8.50
N VAL A 81 3.45 0.12 7.63
CA VAL A 81 2.24 -0.47 7.02
C VAL A 81 1.32 -1.06 8.09
N ARG A 82 1.84 -1.92 8.97
CA ARG A 82 1.04 -2.52 10.06
C ARG A 82 0.43 -1.47 10.98
N PHE A 83 1.23 -0.46 11.35
CA PHE A 83 0.75 0.65 12.19
C PHE A 83 -0.40 1.43 11.52
N GLY A 84 -0.33 1.63 10.21
CA GLY A 84 -1.40 2.24 9.43
C GLY A 84 -2.64 1.33 9.32
N MET A 85 -2.43 0.04 9.02
CA MET A 85 -3.51 -0.95 8.92
C MET A 85 -4.28 -1.11 10.22
N ALA A 86 -3.60 -1.08 11.37
CA ALA A 86 -4.23 -1.14 12.68
C ALA A 86 -5.13 0.09 12.98
N LYS A 87 -4.93 1.21 12.26
CA LYS A 87 -5.76 2.42 12.38
C LYS A 87 -6.85 2.51 11.32
N ALA A 88 -6.79 1.68 10.31
CA ALA A 88 -7.76 1.65 9.23
C ALA A 88 -9.17 1.33 9.72
N LYS A 89 -10.18 1.99 9.15
CA LYS A 89 -11.60 1.78 9.48
C LYS A 89 -12.37 1.10 8.33
N GLY A 90 -11.77 1.05 7.13
CA GLY A 90 -12.41 0.54 5.93
C GLY A 90 -12.63 -0.97 5.95
N ASP A 91 -13.64 -1.43 5.25
CA ASP A 91 -13.91 -2.85 5.00
C ASP A 91 -12.87 -3.47 4.08
N ILE A 92 -12.29 -2.64 3.23
CA ILE A 92 -11.17 -2.96 2.35
C ILE A 92 -9.99 -2.10 2.79
N VAL A 93 -8.85 -2.73 3.01
CA VAL A 93 -7.63 -2.04 3.39
C VAL A 93 -6.57 -2.27 2.33
N ALA A 94 -6.07 -1.19 1.77
CA ALA A 94 -4.98 -1.23 0.80
C ALA A 94 -3.72 -0.58 1.36
N PHE A 95 -2.55 -0.98 0.91
CA PHE A 95 -1.39 -0.13 1.02
C PHE A 95 -0.80 0.21 -0.35
N LEU A 96 -0.21 1.39 -0.42
CA LEU A 96 0.41 1.93 -1.62
C LEU A 96 1.74 2.60 -1.25
N ASP A 97 2.81 2.23 -1.94
CA ASP A 97 4.12 2.87 -1.75
C ASP A 97 4.08 4.35 -2.16
N VAL A 98 4.69 5.20 -1.32
CA VAL A 98 4.91 6.60 -1.67
C VAL A 98 5.97 6.69 -2.76
N GLY A 99 5.81 7.61 -3.72
CA GLY A 99 6.85 7.88 -4.71
C GLY A 99 6.35 7.90 -6.16
N LEU A 100 5.15 7.45 -6.47
CA LEU A 100 4.58 7.41 -7.82
C LEU A 100 5.30 6.45 -8.81
N ASP A 101 6.20 5.59 -8.32
CA ASP A 101 6.78 4.51 -9.14
C ASP A 101 5.72 3.48 -9.55
N ILE A 102 4.62 3.44 -8.82
CA ILE A 102 3.42 2.70 -9.16
C ILE A 102 2.33 3.72 -9.47
N ASP A 103 1.72 3.63 -10.64
CA ASP A 103 0.64 4.53 -11.03
C ASP A 103 -0.57 4.31 -10.10
N PRO A 104 -1.01 5.33 -9.35
CA PRO A 104 -2.19 5.22 -8.49
C PRO A 104 -3.48 4.84 -9.23
N ASN A 105 -3.57 5.03 -10.55
CA ASN A 105 -4.71 4.57 -11.34
C ASN A 105 -4.91 3.06 -11.24
N GLY A 106 -3.85 2.29 -10.92
CA GLY A 106 -3.96 0.88 -10.60
C GLY A 106 -4.87 0.57 -9.41
N LEU A 107 -5.10 1.53 -8.50
CA LEU A 107 -6.01 1.36 -7.36
C LEU A 107 -7.45 1.03 -7.83
N SER A 108 -7.98 1.80 -8.78
CA SER A 108 -9.34 1.57 -9.28
C SER A 108 -9.47 0.21 -9.97
N MET A 109 -8.49 -0.15 -10.79
CA MET A 109 -8.47 -1.43 -11.50
C MET A 109 -8.39 -2.62 -10.52
N LEU A 110 -7.47 -2.58 -9.55
CA LEU A 110 -7.32 -3.66 -8.57
C LEU A 110 -8.56 -3.77 -7.66
N LEU A 111 -9.20 -2.64 -7.36
CA LEU A 111 -10.43 -2.61 -6.58
C LEU A 111 -11.59 -3.30 -7.32
N GLU A 112 -11.75 -3.07 -8.64
CA GLU A 112 -12.75 -3.77 -9.44
C GLU A 112 -12.45 -5.28 -9.50
N HIS A 113 -11.20 -5.70 -9.65
CA HIS A 113 -10.83 -7.11 -9.58
C HIS A 113 -11.09 -7.70 -8.19
N PHE A 114 -10.81 -6.95 -7.12
CA PHE A 114 -11.08 -7.37 -5.75
C PHE A 114 -12.56 -7.72 -5.54
N GLU A 115 -13.45 -6.86 -6.03
CA GLU A 115 -14.90 -7.05 -5.96
C GLU A 115 -15.38 -8.16 -6.89
N TRP A 116 -14.92 -8.15 -8.15
CA TRP A 116 -15.36 -9.11 -9.18
C TRP A 116 -15.07 -10.56 -8.77
N TYR A 117 -13.86 -10.80 -8.27
CA TYR A 117 -13.45 -12.14 -7.84
C TYR A 117 -13.83 -12.47 -6.40
N ASN A 118 -14.47 -11.54 -5.68
CA ASN A 118 -14.74 -11.66 -4.26
C ASN A 118 -13.49 -12.09 -3.48
N ALA A 119 -12.35 -11.51 -3.84
CA ALA A 119 -11.04 -11.91 -3.34
C ALA A 119 -10.82 -11.50 -1.88
N ASP A 120 -10.05 -12.30 -1.15
CA ASP A 120 -9.57 -11.95 0.19
C ASP A 120 -8.37 -11.03 0.15
N ILE A 121 -7.49 -11.26 -0.84
CA ILE A 121 -6.29 -10.45 -1.09
C ILE A 121 -6.12 -10.28 -2.59
N VAL A 122 -5.81 -9.05 -3.02
CA VAL A 122 -5.38 -8.75 -4.40
C VAL A 122 -4.04 -8.03 -4.36
N VAL A 123 -3.10 -8.54 -5.13
CA VAL A 123 -1.74 -8.01 -5.24
C VAL A 123 -1.53 -7.46 -6.64
N GLY A 124 -1.07 -6.22 -6.75
CA GLY A 124 -0.59 -5.68 -8.02
C GLY A 124 0.57 -6.52 -8.56
N SER A 125 0.83 -6.45 -9.84
CA SER A 125 2.00 -7.12 -10.43
C SER A 125 2.65 -6.24 -11.47
N LYS A 126 3.94 -5.96 -11.29
CA LYS A 126 4.76 -5.26 -12.29
C LYS A 126 5.01 -6.13 -13.54
N ARG A 127 4.76 -7.44 -13.45
CA ARG A 127 4.94 -8.41 -14.54
C ARG A 127 3.64 -8.74 -15.28
N HIS A 128 2.53 -8.14 -14.88
CA HIS A 128 1.28 -8.33 -15.58
C HIS A 128 1.38 -7.72 -16.99
N PRO A 129 0.86 -8.36 -18.07
CA PRO A 129 0.95 -7.83 -19.43
C PRO A 129 0.41 -6.42 -19.59
N ALA A 130 -0.60 -6.04 -18.79
CA ALA A 130 -1.16 -4.69 -18.77
C ALA A 130 -0.31 -3.66 -18.00
N SER A 131 0.77 -4.07 -17.32
CA SER A 131 1.62 -3.17 -16.54
C SER A 131 2.63 -2.48 -17.46
N LYS A 132 2.51 -1.16 -17.60
CA LYS A 132 3.43 -0.32 -18.39
C LYS A 132 4.63 0.11 -17.52
N VAL A 133 5.46 -0.84 -17.08
CA VAL A 133 6.64 -0.56 -16.26
C VAL A 133 7.91 -0.84 -17.05
N HIS A 134 8.79 0.16 -17.14
CA HIS A 134 10.13 -0.03 -17.69
C HIS A 134 10.98 -0.80 -16.69
N TYR A 135 11.20 -2.09 -16.95
CA TYR A 135 11.88 -2.99 -16.00
C TYR A 135 13.24 -3.39 -16.55
N PRO A 136 14.35 -2.87 -16.03
CA PRO A 136 15.70 -3.24 -16.46
C PRO A 136 15.90 -4.76 -16.36
N TRP A 137 16.51 -5.38 -17.38
CA TRP A 137 16.68 -6.81 -17.49
C TRP A 137 17.40 -7.45 -16.29
N GLN A 138 18.38 -6.74 -15.71
CA GLN A 138 19.11 -7.16 -14.51
C GLN A 138 18.16 -7.34 -13.30
N ARG A 139 17.26 -6.38 -13.07
CA ARG A 139 16.23 -6.47 -12.02
C ARG A 139 15.23 -7.59 -12.29
N LYS A 140 14.97 -7.89 -13.57
CA LYS A 140 14.08 -8.99 -13.95
C LYS A 140 14.67 -10.36 -13.55
N ILE A 141 15.97 -10.56 -13.77
CA ILE A 141 16.67 -11.81 -13.38
C ILE A 141 16.65 -11.97 -11.86
N LEU A 142 17.05 -10.95 -11.11
CA LEU A 142 17.04 -10.97 -9.63
C LEU A 142 15.63 -11.24 -9.08
N SER A 143 14.62 -10.62 -9.67
CA SER A 143 13.23 -10.81 -9.27
C SER A 143 12.71 -12.22 -9.57
N ILE A 144 13.16 -12.87 -10.65
CA ILE A 144 12.83 -14.26 -10.95
C ILE A 144 13.51 -15.19 -9.94
N GLY A 145 14.81 -14.99 -9.68
CA GLY A 145 15.55 -15.78 -8.69
C GLY A 145 14.91 -15.68 -7.29
N TYR A 146 14.54 -14.48 -6.88
CA TYR A 146 13.81 -14.27 -5.63
C TYR A 146 12.46 -15.00 -5.59
N GLN A 147 11.69 -14.95 -6.68
CA GLN A 147 10.41 -15.67 -6.76
C GLN A 147 10.58 -17.20 -6.65
N ILE A 148 11.61 -17.75 -7.30
CA ILE A 148 11.92 -19.19 -7.20
C ILE A 148 12.28 -19.55 -5.76
N LEU A 149 13.09 -18.71 -5.08
CA LEU A 149 13.43 -18.90 -3.68
C LEU A 149 12.19 -18.88 -2.78
N VAL A 150 11.30 -17.91 -2.96
CA VAL A 150 10.04 -17.81 -2.20
C VAL A 150 9.13 -19.00 -2.45
N LEU A 151 9.06 -19.49 -3.71
CA LEU A 151 8.30 -20.68 -4.05
C LEU A 151 8.85 -21.92 -3.36
N ILE A 152 10.19 -22.12 -3.37
CA ILE A 152 10.84 -23.28 -2.75
C ILE A 152 10.70 -23.24 -1.21
N LEU A 153 10.93 -22.09 -0.59
CA LEU A 153 10.94 -21.98 0.87
C LEU A 153 9.54 -21.94 1.48
N PHE A 154 8.58 -21.33 0.80
CA PHE A 154 7.25 -21.04 1.36
C PHE A 154 6.09 -21.65 0.57
N GLY A 155 6.34 -22.27 -0.58
CA GLY A 155 5.28 -22.83 -1.43
C GLY A 155 4.35 -21.78 -2.05
N LEU A 156 4.70 -20.49 -1.99
CA LEU A 156 3.86 -19.39 -2.45
C LEU A 156 3.88 -19.27 -3.97
N LYS A 157 2.76 -19.58 -4.63
CA LYS A 157 2.58 -19.48 -6.09
C LYS A 157 2.27 -18.06 -6.57
N VAL A 158 2.75 -17.02 -5.89
CA VAL A 158 2.53 -15.62 -6.23
C VAL A 158 3.66 -15.11 -7.12
N ARG A 159 3.31 -14.48 -8.25
CA ARG A 159 4.31 -14.02 -9.24
C ARG A 159 5.13 -12.81 -8.80
N ASP A 160 4.61 -11.97 -7.91
CA ASP A 160 5.29 -10.77 -7.43
C ASP A 160 4.82 -10.43 -6.01
N THR A 161 5.58 -10.87 -5.01
CA THR A 161 5.26 -10.64 -3.60
C THR A 161 5.63 -9.23 -3.13
N GLN A 162 6.57 -8.55 -3.81
CA GLN A 162 7.13 -7.27 -3.38
C GLN A 162 6.52 -6.04 -4.05
N VAL A 163 5.29 -6.15 -4.60
CA VAL A 163 4.62 -4.99 -5.18
C VAL A 163 4.08 -4.08 -4.10
N GLY A 164 4.38 -2.81 -4.24
CA GLY A 164 3.93 -1.77 -3.33
C GLY A 164 2.46 -1.35 -3.51
N MET A 165 1.58 -2.25 -3.98
CA MET A 165 0.14 -2.05 -4.04
C MET A 165 -0.55 -3.39 -3.77
N LYS A 166 -1.25 -3.47 -2.64
CA LYS A 166 -2.00 -4.66 -2.22
C LYS A 166 -3.30 -4.24 -1.56
N PHE A 167 -4.35 -5.05 -1.77
CA PHE A 167 -5.66 -4.92 -1.16
C PHE A 167 -5.97 -6.13 -0.29
N PHE A 168 -6.59 -5.89 0.83
CA PHE A 168 -6.95 -6.92 1.81
C PHE A 168 -8.38 -6.71 2.27
N ARG A 169 -9.10 -7.78 2.45
CA ARG A 169 -10.34 -7.78 3.21
C ARG A 169 -10.01 -7.55 4.68
N ARG A 170 -10.79 -6.71 5.37
CA ARG A 170 -10.57 -6.42 6.80
C ARG A 170 -10.47 -7.68 7.64
N GLU A 171 -11.39 -8.62 7.44
CA GLU A 171 -11.44 -9.88 8.20
C GLU A 171 -10.14 -10.69 8.10
N VAL A 172 -9.48 -10.63 6.94
CA VAL A 172 -8.16 -11.27 6.73
C VAL A 172 -7.09 -10.55 7.54
N LEU A 173 -7.08 -9.21 7.52
CA LEU A 173 -6.11 -8.42 8.28
C LEU A 173 -6.27 -8.60 9.79
N GLU A 174 -7.48 -8.67 10.30
CA GLU A 174 -7.73 -8.88 11.73
C GLU A 174 -7.15 -10.20 12.23
N LYS A 175 -7.14 -11.23 11.37
CA LYS A 175 -6.54 -12.53 11.68
C LYS A 175 -5.01 -12.57 11.50
N THR A 176 -4.48 -11.81 10.56
CA THR A 176 -3.06 -11.87 10.15
C THR A 176 -2.18 -10.84 10.83
N LEU A 177 -2.65 -9.59 10.97
CA LEU A 177 -1.86 -8.49 11.56
C LEU A 177 -1.21 -8.80 12.91
N PRO A 178 -1.89 -9.46 13.88
CA PRO A 178 -1.27 -9.81 15.16
C PRO A 178 -0.11 -10.80 15.05
N ARG A 179 -0.05 -11.57 13.96
CA ARG A 179 0.96 -12.60 13.73
C ARG A 179 2.19 -12.10 12.98
N LEU A 180 2.09 -10.94 12.34
CA LEU A 180 3.19 -10.38 11.55
C LEU A 180 4.30 -9.85 12.46
N LEU A 181 5.53 -10.32 12.27
CA LEU A 181 6.70 -9.98 13.08
C LEU A 181 7.72 -9.13 12.32
N VAL A 182 7.81 -9.30 11.00
CA VAL A 182 8.81 -8.67 10.16
C VAL A 182 8.55 -7.16 10.03
N LYS A 183 9.55 -6.35 10.38
CA LYS A 183 9.47 -4.87 10.39
C LYS A 183 9.98 -4.21 9.12
N ALA A 184 10.89 -4.88 8.38
CA ALA A 184 11.55 -4.33 7.21
C ALA A 184 10.88 -4.77 5.89
N PHE A 185 11.61 -4.74 4.77
CA PHE A 185 11.06 -5.02 3.44
C PHE A 185 10.53 -6.45 3.25
N ALA A 186 11.06 -7.43 3.98
CA ALA A 186 10.61 -8.82 3.86
C ALA A 186 9.18 -9.06 4.42
N PHE A 187 8.54 -8.08 5.06
CA PHE A 187 7.16 -8.17 5.52
C PHE A 187 6.19 -8.50 4.37
N ASP A 188 6.53 -8.13 3.15
CA ASP A 188 5.72 -8.39 1.96
C ASP A 188 5.53 -9.89 1.66
N VAL A 189 6.43 -10.74 2.15
CA VAL A 189 6.35 -12.21 2.03
C VAL A 189 5.59 -12.83 3.19
N GLU A 190 5.66 -12.19 4.36
CA GLU A 190 4.95 -12.61 5.56
C GLU A 190 3.44 -12.38 5.47
N MET A 191 3.03 -11.35 4.71
CA MET A 191 1.63 -10.98 4.48
C MET A 191 0.94 -11.86 3.46
#